data_9802c6b1f5026301d704305ecfd2d376
#
_entry.id   9802c6b1f5026301d704305ecfd2d376
#
_cell.length_a   1.000
_cell.length_b   1.000
_cell.length_c   1.000
_cell.angle_alpha   90.00
_cell.angle_beta   90.00
_cell.angle_gamma   90.00
#
_symmetry.space_group_name_H-M   'P 1'
#
loop_
_entity.id
_entity.type
_entity.pdbx_description
1 polymer ?
#
loop_
_entity_poly.entity_id
_entity_poly.type
_entity_poly.pdbx_seq_one_letter_code
_entity_poly.pdbx_strand_id
1 'polypeptide(L)'
;MPLEFTRERTFENNGIKLAAKEWGRSGFPPIIALHGWLDNANTFDRMLPYMDNVHLIAIDKAGHGKSDFRSADSGYDIWQDISDVIAVADQMGFDTFALLGHSRGASICALVAGCFAQRVNALMFIEGYLPMPIEAKEAPIQIARAIHESRRFAFASPSFFPSLERAVQARVDGFIPLKLEAASLLAERGVREQEGSFFWANDQRLKAASMVKFTADQLKGFCYAIACPVKLIKAEDSVLSADHLEP
;
A
#
# COMPACT_ATOMS: atom_id res chain seq x y z
N MET A 1 -0.07 -25.07 -11.09
CA MET A 1 -1.48 -24.94 -10.62
C MET A 1 -1.64 -23.50 -10.13
N PRO A 2 -2.75 -22.82 -10.45
CA PRO A 2 -3.01 -21.47 -9.95
C PRO A 2 -2.85 -21.41 -8.42
N LEU A 3 -2.47 -20.23 -7.90
CA LEU A 3 -2.40 -20.03 -6.45
C LEU A 3 -3.79 -20.08 -5.85
N GLU A 4 -3.95 -20.90 -4.83
CA GLU A 4 -5.17 -20.94 -4.04
C GLU A 4 -5.00 -20.09 -2.78
N PHE A 5 -6.10 -19.44 -2.37
CA PHE A 5 -6.17 -18.75 -1.09
C PHE A 5 -5.94 -19.74 0.03
N THR A 6 -4.98 -19.46 0.88
CA THR A 6 -4.63 -20.33 1.98
C THR A 6 -5.34 -19.91 3.26
N ARG A 7 -5.15 -18.65 3.68
CA ARG A 7 -5.77 -18.11 4.90
C ARG A 7 -5.59 -16.60 5.08
N GLU A 8 -6.35 -16.06 6.01
CA GLU A 8 -6.07 -14.76 6.61
C GLU A 8 -4.91 -14.88 7.60
N ARG A 9 -4.10 -13.83 7.67
CA ARG A 9 -3.01 -13.69 8.64
C ARG A 9 -3.16 -12.42 9.44
N THR A 10 -2.57 -12.43 10.62
CA THR A 10 -2.40 -11.22 11.44
C THR A 10 -0.97 -11.19 11.95
N PHE A 11 -0.34 -10.04 11.83
CA PHE A 11 1.01 -9.75 12.30
C PHE A 11 0.95 -8.59 13.28
N GLU A 12 1.93 -8.48 14.16
CA GLU A 12 2.00 -7.37 15.11
C GLU A 12 3.28 -6.56 14.87
N ASN A 13 3.14 -5.23 14.84
CA ASN A 13 4.28 -4.32 14.80
C ASN A 13 3.94 -3.02 15.55
N ASN A 14 4.80 -2.61 16.47
CA ASN A 14 4.66 -1.36 17.21
C ASN A 14 3.25 -1.14 17.83
N GLY A 15 2.66 -2.21 18.37
CA GLY A 15 1.37 -2.18 19.06
C GLY A 15 0.14 -2.13 18.16
N ILE A 16 0.29 -2.34 16.85
CA ILE A 16 -0.84 -2.49 15.91
C ILE A 16 -0.84 -3.88 15.27
N LYS A 17 -2.02 -4.34 14.88
CA LYS A 17 -2.23 -5.57 14.12
C LYS A 17 -2.35 -5.26 12.64
N LEU A 18 -1.54 -5.93 11.84
CA LEU A 18 -1.57 -5.87 10.39
C LEU A 18 -2.24 -7.14 9.86
N ALA A 19 -3.36 -6.98 9.21
CA ALA A 19 -4.04 -8.08 8.53
C ALA A 19 -3.40 -8.33 7.16
N ALA A 20 -3.39 -9.58 6.72
CA ALA A 20 -2.91 -9.94 5.40
C ALA A 20 -3.64 -11.17 4.86
N LYS A 21 -3.58 -11.33 3.55
CA LYS A 21 -4.01 -12.55 2.85
C LYS A 21 -2.77 -13.35 2.45
N GLU A 22 -2.83 -14.65 2.66
CA GLU A 22 -1.76 -15.59 2.28
C GLU A 22 -2.24 -16.51 1.16
N TRP A 23 -1.41 -16.69 0.12
CA TRP A 23 -1.60 -17.64 -0.96
C TRP A 23 -0.36 -18.46 -1.20
N GLY A 24 -0.56 -19.66 -1.74
CA GLY A 24 0.52 -20.61 -1.95
C GLY A 24 0.96 -21.23 -0.63
N ARG A 25 2.21 -21.67 -0.55
CA ARG A 25 2.71 -22.43 0.61
C ARG A 25 4.19 -22.19 0.87
N SER A 26 4.59 -22.44 2.09
CA SER A 26 6.00 -22.46 2.50
C SER A 26 6.85 -23.38 1.60
N GLY A 27 8.09 -22.99 1.35
CA GLY A 27 9.03 -23.69 0.46
C GLY A 27 9.06 -23.15 -0.97
N PHE A 28 8.09 -22.33 -1.38
CA PHE A 28 8.15 -21.54 -2.61
C PHE A 28 8.75 -20.15 -2.38
N PRO A 29 9.26 -19.48 -3.44
CA PRO A 29 9.79 -18.12 -3.33
C PRO A 29 8.80 -17.16 -2.65
N PRO A 30 9.21 -16.49 -1.56
CA PRO A 30 8.34 -15.60 -0.81
C PRO A 30 8.19 -14.25 -1.51
N ILE A 31 6.95 -13.74 -1.54
CA ILE A 31 6.60 -12.43 -2.08
C ILE A 31 5.77 -11.69 -1.02
N ILE A 32 6.12 -10.45 -0.73
CA ILE A 32 5.27 -9.52 0.03
C ILE A 32 4.67 -8.50 -0.94
N ALA A 33 3.34 -8.38 -0.94
CA ALA A 33 2.60 -7.52 -1.83
C ALA A 33 1.96 -6.34 -1.09
N LEU A 34 2.10 -5.12 -1.65
CA LEU A 34 1.63 -3.86 -1.08
C LEU A 34 0.71 -3.11 -2.03
N HIS A 35 -0.52 -2.87 -1.61
CA HIS A 35 -1.58 -2.19 -2.37
C HIS A 35 -1.41 -0.67 -2.45
N GLY A 36 -2.20 -0.01 -3.29
CA GLY A 36 -2.26 1.43 -3.47
C GLY A 36 -2.88 2.20 -2.29
N TRP A 37 -2.95 3.53 -2.43
CA TRP A 37 -3.60 4.39 -1.43
C TRP A 37 -5.11 4.13 -1.41
N LEU A 38 -5.68 3.95 -0.21
CA LEU A 38 -7.09 3.63 0.07
C LEU A 38 -7.62 2.32 -0.55
N ASP A 39 -6.72 1.45 -1.03
CA ASP A 39 -7.03 0.08 -1.44
C ASP A 39 -6.87 -0.90 -0.26
N ASN A 40 -6.77 -2.19 -0.54
CA ASN A 40 -6.52 -3.25 0.44
C ASN A 40 -5.93 -4.50 -0.25
N ALA A 41 -5.69 -5.58 0.50
CA ALA A 41 -5.06 -6.79 -0.02
C ALA A 41 -5.80 -7.44 -1.20
N ASN A 42 -7.11 -7.21 -1.35
CA ASN A 42 -7.88 -7.72 -2.49
C ASN A 42 -7.44 -7.11 -3.85
N THR A 43 -6.62 -6.06 -3.86
CA THR A 43 -5.98 -5.53 -5.08
C THR A 43 -5.34 -6.63 -5.93
N PHE A 44 -4.79 -7.66 -5.30
CA PHE A 44 -4.03 -8.70 -5.96
C PHE A 44 -4.85 -9.93 -6.37
N ASP A 45 -6.09 -10.09 -5.91
CA ASP A 45 -6.91 -11.30 -6.10
C ASP A 45 -7.05 -11.70 -7.57
N ARG A 46 -7.20 -10.74 -8.49
CA ARG A 46 -7.39 -11.03 -9.91
C ARG A 46 -6.13 -11.50 -10.64
N MET A 47 -4.95 -11.23 -10.12
CA MET A 47 -3.70 -11.68 -10.73
C MET A 47 -3.28 -13.08 -10.27
N LEU A 48 -3.73 -13.50 -9.10
CA LEU A 48 -3.30 -14.75 -8.48
C LEU A 48 -3.60 -16.01 -9.29
N PRO A 49 -4.72 -16.11 -10.05
CA PRO A 49 -4.96 -17.26 -10.93
C PRO A 49 -3.90 -17.43 -12.04
N TYR A 50 -3.12 -16.37 -12.33
CA TYR A 50 -2.05 -16.36 -13.33
C TYR A 50 -0.66 -16.53 -12.73
N MET A 51 -0.57 -16.70 -11.40
CA MET A 51 0.67 -16.97 -10.68
C MET A 51 0.71 -18.42 -10.23
N ASP A 52 1.90 -18.99 -10.17
CA ASP A 52 2.14 -20.31 -9.62
C ASP A 52 3.49 -20.36 -8.89
N ASN A 53 3.70 -21.41 -8.09
CA ASN A 53 4.97 -21.71 -7.43
C ASN A 53 5.58 -20.53 -6.64
N VAL A 54 4.75 -19.73 -5.97
CA VAL A 54 5.17 -18.66 -5.06
C VAL A 54 4.45 -18.79 -3.72
N HIS A 55 4.99 -18.13 -2.70
CA HIS A 55 4.36 -17.96 -1.39
C HIS A 55 4.12 -16.46 -1.18
N LEU A 56 2.88 -16.00 -1.38
CA LEU A 56 2.54 -14.58 -1.41
C LEU A 56 1.78 -14.15 -0.16
N ILE A 57 2.24 -13.06 0.44
CA ILE A 57 1.58 -12.34 1.55
C ILE A 57 1.20 -10.94 1.07
N ALA A 58 -0.10 -10.68 0.90
CA ALA A 58 -0.59 -9.33 0.60
C ALA A 58 -1.07 -8.66 1.89
N ILE A 59 -0.41 -7.59 2.28
CA ILE A 59 -0.67 -6.88 3.54
C ILE A 59 -1.75 -5.83 3.30
N ASP A 60 -2.76 -5.75 4.19
CA ASP A 60 -3.47 -4.50 4.39
C ASP A 60 -2.54 -3.56 5.16
N LYS A 61 -2.10 -2.48 4.55
CA LYS A 61 -1.29 -1.48 5.26
C LYS A 61 -2.06 -0.89 6.44
N ALA A 62 -1.35 -0.41 7.45
CA ALA A 62 -1.97 0.24 8.60
C ALA A 62 -3.04 1.27 8.16
N GLY A 63 -4.19 1.28 8.82
CA GLY A 63 -5.32 2.15 8.49
C GLY A 63 -6.17 1.72 7.30
N HIS A 64 -5.88 0.59 6.65
CA HIS A 64 -6.59 0.07 5.48
C HIS A 64 -7.18 -1.32 5.76
N GLY A 65 -8.22 -1.68 5.01
CA GLY A 65 -8.79 -3.03 5.01
C GLY A 65 -9.17 -3.53 6.40
N LYS A 66 -8.52 -4.60 6.85
CA LYS A 66 -8.73 -5.23 8.16
C LYS A 66 -7.63 -4.92 9.17
N SER A 67 -6.62 -4.13 8.79
CA SER A 67 -5.53 -3.72 9.70
C SER A 67 -5.98 -2.64 10.68
N ASP A 68 -5.32 -2.60 11.84
CA ASP A 68 -5.55 -1.56 12.84
C ASP A 68 -5.17 -0.17 12.32
N PHE A 69 -5.73 0.83 12.95
CA PHE A 69 -5.32 2.22 12.79
C PHE A 69 -4.08 2.47 13.65
N ARG A 70 -3.22 3.37 13.19
CA ARG A 70 -2.14 3.88 14.03
C ARG A 70 -2.71 4.70 15.18
N SER A 71 -1.97 4.78 16.28
CA SER A 71 -2.33 5.59 17.44
C SER A 71 -2.64 7.05 17.06
N ALA A 72 -3.41 7.75 17.89
CA ALA A 72 -3.88 9.10 17.58
C ALA A 72 -2.76 10.14 17.46
N ASP A 73 -1.62 9.90 18.10
CA ASP A 73 -0.42 10.74 18.08
C ASP A 73 0.53 10.43 16.90
N SER A 74 0.20 9.42 16.08
CA SER A 74 1.01 8.99 14.93
C SER A 74 0.30 9.32 13.61
N GLY A 75 1.07 9.75 12.61
CA GLY A 75 0.63 9.88 11.22
C GLY A 75 0.72 8.57 10.44
N TYR A 76 0.53 8.67 9.11
CA TYR A 76 0.71 7.57 8.14
C TYR A 76 1.88 7.89 7.19
N ASP A 77 3.05 8.01 7.78
CA ASP A 77 4.25 8.33 7.03
C ASP A 77 4.83 7.08 6.35
N ILE A 78 5.36 7.25 5.15
CA ILE A 78 5.77 6.13 4.29
C ILE A 78 6.90 5.26 4.92
N TRP A 79 7.76 5.84 5.78
CA TRP A 79 8.81 5.09 6.46
C TRP A 79 8.28 4.15 7.55
N GLN A 80 7.08 4.40 8.09
CA GLN A 80 6.43 3.46 9.03
C GLN A 80 6.01 2.18 8.31
N ASP A 81 5.57 2.30 7.06
CA ASP A 81 5.24 1.15 6.21
C ASP A 81 6.48 0.25 5.98
N ILE A 82 7.71 0.82 5.94
CA ILE A 82 8.96 0.05 5.83
C ILE A 82 9.11 -0.89 7.03
N SER A 83 8.93 -0.35 8.25
CA SER A 83 8.98 -1.15 9.48
C SER A 83 7.93 -2.27 9.48
N ASP A 84 6.72 -1.97 9.00
CA ASP A 84 5.62 -2.96 8.93
C ASP A 84 5.98 -4.12 7.99
N VAL A 85 6.55 -3.83 6.82
CA VAL A 85 6.98 -4.86 5.84
C VAL A 85 8.06 -5.77 6.43
N ILE A 86 9.05 -5.20 7.09
CA ILE A 86 10.13 -5.99 7.70
C ILE A 86 9.60 -6.83 8.85
N ALA A 87 8.72 -6.30 9.70
CA ALA A 87 8.09 -7.06 10.79
C ALA A 87 7.27 -8.25 10.27
N VAL A 88 6.55 -8.10 9.15
CA VAL A 88 5.84 -9.19 8.49
C VAL A 88 6.83 -10.23 7.94
N ALA A 89 7.90 -9.81 7.26
CA ALA A 89 8.92 -10.71 6.74
C ALA A 89 9.56 -11.55 7.86
N ASP A 90 9.91 -10.91 8.98
CA ASP A 90 10.54 -11.56 10.13
C ASP A 90 9.59 -12.58 10.79
N GLN A 91 8.32 -12.22 11.00
CA GLN A 91 7.31 -13.14 11.57
C GLN A 91 6.95 -14.30 10.63
N MET A 92 7.14 -14.12 9.32
CA MET A 92 7.01 -15.21 8.33
C MET A 92 8.26 -16.07 8.21
N GLY A 93 9.39 -15.67 8.80
CA GLY A 93 10.68 -16.34 8.64
C GLY A 93 11.27 -16.16 7.24
N PHE A 94 10.97 -15.06 6.56
CA PHE A 94 11.51 -14.75 5.23
C PHE A 94 12.86 -14.06 5.35
N ASP A 95 13.95 -14.78 5.28
CA ASP A 95 15.30 -14.20 5.27
C ASP A 95 15.50 -13.29 4.04
N THR A 96 15.06 -13.74 2.87
CA THR A 96 15.00 -12.96 1.65
C THR A 96 13.64 -13.12 0.98
N PHE A 97 13.16 -12.06 0.31
CA PHE A 97 11.85 -12.05 -0.33
C PHE A 97 11.82 -11.10 -1.53
N ALA A 98 10.86 -11.34 -2.43
CA ALA A 98 10.51 -10.39 -3.48
C ALA A 98 9.44 -9.42 -2.99
N LEU A 99 9.40 -8.24 -3.59
CA LEU A 99 8.37 -7.22 -3.33
C LEU A 99 7.54 -6.97 -4.59
N LEU A 100 6.23 -6.89 -4.39
CA LEU A 100 5.26 -6.53 -5.40
C LEU A 100 4.48 -5.30 -4.91
N GLY A 101 4.59 -4.18 -5.57
CA GLY A 101 3.93 -2.94 -5.16
C GLY A 101 3.02 -2.37 -6.25
N HIS A 102 1.81 -1.96 -5.87
CA HIS A 102 0.91 -1.19 -6.71
C HIS A 102 0.86 0.27 -6.23
N SER A 103 1.06 1.24 -7.15
CA SER A 103 0.94 2.67 -6.87
C SER A 103 1.76 3.09 -5.63
N ARG A 104 1.17 3.65 -4.56
CA ARG A 104 1.87 3.94 -3.28
C ARG A 104 2.61 2.72 -2.71
N GLY A 105 2.09 1.50 -2.91
CA GLY A 105 2.77 0.28 -2.51
C GLY A 105 4.09 0.08 -3.24
N ALA A 106 4.18 0.47 -4.51
CA ALA A 106 5.44 0.43 -5.26
C ALA A 106 6.49 1.38 -4.66
N SER A 107 6.08 2.59 -4.25
CA SER A 107 6.97 3.53 -3.57
C SER A 107 7.51 2.98 -2.25
N ILE A 108 6.66 2.31 -1.47
CA ILE A 108 7.10 1.64 -0.23
C ILE A 108 8.10 0.52 -0.56
N CYS A 109 7.80 -0.33 -1.56
CA CYS A 109 8.70 -1.41 -1.99
C CYS A 109 10.09 -0.88 -2.39
N ALA A 110 10.15 0.24 -3.12
CA ALA A 110 11.41 0.86 -3.51
C ALA A 110 12.23 1.31 -2.28
N LEU A 111 11.56 1.94 -1.31
CA LEU A 111 12.23 2.37 -0.07
C LEU A 111 12.69 1.19 0.79
N VAL A 112 11.87 0.13 0.90
CA VAL A 112 12.27 -1.12 1.60
C VAL A 112 13.52 -1.71 0.96
N ALA A 113 13.54 -1.83 -0.38
CA ALA A 113 14.68 -2.40 -1.10
C ALA A 113 15.94 -1.54 -0.97
N GLY A 114 15.81 -0.22 -0.94
CA GLY A 114 16.94 0.68 -0.68
C GLY A 114 17.48 0.59 0.75
N CYS A 115 16.59 0.41 1.76
CA CYS A 115 17.00 0.28 3.16
C CYS A 115 17.53 -1.11 3.50
N PHE A 116 16.98 -2.16 2.89
CA PHE A 116 17.21 -3.57 3.24
C PHE A 116 17.63 -4.38 2.00
N ALA A 117 18.59 -3.85 1.22
CA ALA A 117 19.01 -4.43 -0.05
C ALA A 117 19.40 -5.92 0.04
N GLN A 118 19.94 -6.38 1.17
CA GLN A 118 20.31 -7.78 1.40
C GLN A 118 19.11 -8.71 1.62
N ARG A 119 17.93 -8.13 1.95
CA ARG A 119 16.69 -8.88 2.20
C ARG A 119 15.80 -8.97 0.94
N VAL A 120 15.96 -8.07 -0.04
CA VAL A 120 15.10 -7.97 -1.21
C VAL A 120 15.81 -8.54 -2.43
N ASN A 121 15.27 -9.63 -2.99
CA ASN A 121 15.87 -10.36 -4.10
C ASN A 121 15.23 -10.03 -5.48
N ALA A 122 14.06 -9.38 -5.50
CA ALA A 122 13.42 -8.88 -6.72
C ALA A 122 12.37 -7.82 -6.39
N LEU A 123 12.15 -6.88 -7.31
CA LEU A 123 11.12 -5.85 -7.24
C LEU A 123 10.20 -5.92 -8.46
N MET A 124 8.89 -5.86 -8.24
CA MET A 124 7.91 -5.63 -9.28
C MET A 124 7.03 -4.45 -8.90
N PHE A 125 6.99 -3.45 -9.76
CA PHE A 125 6.17 -2.26 -9.64
C PHE A 125 5.02 -2.29 -10.64
N ILE A 126 3.81 -1.96 -10.17
CA ILE A 126 2.62 -1.79 -11.00
C ILE A 126 2.12 -0.36 -10.77
N GLU A 127 2.09 0.45 -11.82
CA GLU A 127 1.55 1.83 -11.78
C GLU A 127 2.17 2.70 -10.66
N GLY A 128 3.46 2.61 -10.46
CA GLY A 128 4.21 3.38 -9.46
C GLY A 128 5.64 2.90 -9.35
N TYR A 129 6.52 3.69 -8.72
CA TYR A 129 7.92 3.31 -8.45
C TYR A 129 8.52 4.05 -7.25
N LEU A 130 8.68 5.36 -7.29
CA LEU A 130 9.21 6.19 -6.20
C LEU A 130 8.16 7.17 -5.66
N PRO A 131 8.30 7.64 -4.42
CA PRO A 131 7.52 8.78 -3.96
C PRO A 131 7.83 10.04 -4.79
N MET A 132 6.84 10.91 -4.99
CA MET A 132 7.08 12.21 -5.63
C MET A 132 8.01 13.06 -4.75
N PRO A 133 9.13 13.56 -5.30
CA PRO A 133 10.05 14.40 -4.57
C PRO A 133 9.46 15.77 -4.23
N ILE A 134 10.15 16.49 -3.35
CA ILE A 134 9.87 17.88 -3.00
C ILE A 134 11.17 18.69 -3.08
N GLU A 135 11.06 19.93 -3.49
CA GLU A 135 12.17 20.87 -3.38
C GLU A 135 12.44 21.19 -1.90
N ALA A 136 13.71 21.22 -1.49
CA ALA A 136 14.09 21.45 -0.09
C ALA A 136 13.48 22.74 0.50
N LYS A 137 13.35 23.80 -0.31
CA LYS A 137 12.74 25.08 0.10
C LYS A 137 11.24 24.99 0.41
N GLU A 138 10.55 23.96 -0.06
CA GLU A 138 9.12 23.76 0.15
C GLU A 138 8.82 22.97 1.45
N ALA A 139 9.83 22.39 2.09
CA ALA A 139 9.67 21.59 3.29
C ALA A 139 8.86 22.29 4.41
N PRO A 140 9.08 23.59 4.75
CA PRO A 140 8.28 24.27 5.77
C PRO A 140 6.80 24.37 5.42
N ILE A 141 6.49 24.62 4.14
CA ILE A 141 5.09 24.70 3.64
C ILE A 141 4.44 23.31 3.69
N GLN A 142 5.19 22.28 3.30
CA GLN A 142 4.71 20.89 3.34
C GLN A 142 4.35 20.46 4.77
N ILE A 143 5.21 20.76 5.76
CA ILE A 143 4.96 20.44 7.17
C ILE A 143 3.74 21.20 7.69
N ALA A 144 3.64 22.49 7.43
CA ALA A 144 2.50 23.31 7.87
C ALA A 144 1.17 22.76 7.29
N ARG A 145 1.15 22.44 5.98
CA ARG A 145 0.02 21.81 5.31
C ARG A 145 -0.36 20.48 5.97
N ALA A 146 0.61 19.61 6.18
CA ALA A 146 0.38 18.29 6.78
C ALA A 146 -0.21 18.39 8.20
N ILE A 147 0.27 19.33 9.03
CA ILE A 147 -0.26 19.58 10.37
C ILE A 147 -1.73 20.03 10.29
N HIS A 148 -2.07 20.97 9.41
CA HIS A 148 -3.45 21.43 9.24
C HIS A 148 -4.37 20.29 8.76
N GLU A 149 -3.95 19.53 7.76
CA GLU A 149 -4.73 18.41 7.23
C GLU A 149 -4.87 17.28 8.25
N SER A 150 -3.82 16.92 9.00
CA SER A 150 -3.88 15.91 10.05
C SER A 150 -4.89 16.27 11.14
N ARG A 151 -4.90 17.53 11.58
CA ARG A 151 -5.89 18.03 12.56
C ARG A 151 -7.31 17.95 12.00
N ARG A 152 -7.50 18.34 10.73
CA ARG A 152 -8.81 18.27 10.07
C ARG A 152 -9.32 16.84 9.96
N PHE A 153 -8.47 15.89 9.53
CA PHE A 153 -8.87 14.52 9.31
C PHE A 153 -8.92 13.67 10.58
N ALA A 154 -8.25 14.08 11.67
CA ALA A 154 -8.33 13.40 12.96
C ALA A 154 -9.76 13.30 13.51
N PHE A 155 -10.62 14.27 13.18
CA PHE A 155 -12.02 14.32 13.62
C PHE A 155 -13.01 14.09 12.46
N ALA A 156 -12.54 13.71 11.29
CA ALA A 156 -13.41 13.48 10.14
C ALA A 156 -14.12 12.12 10.25
N SER A 157 -15.41 12.13 10.04
CA SER A 157 -16.19 10.90 9.88
C SER A 157 -16.08 10.36 8.46
N PRO A 158 -16.17 9.04 8.25
CA PRO A 158 -16.29 8.48 6.93
C PRO A 158 -17.61 8.92 6.27
N SER A 159 -17.66 8.91 4.94
CA SER A 159 -18.91 9.08 4.22
C SER A 159 -19.75 7.81 4.36
N PHE A 160 -21.01 7.96 4.77
CA PHE A 160 -21.97 6.86 4.86
C PHE A 160 -22.84 6.78 3.60
N PHE A 161 -23.12 5.57 3.19
CA PHE A 161 -23.92 5.23 2.01
C PHE A 161 -25.13 4.37 2.41
N PRO A 162 -26.29 4.53 1.74
CA PRO A 162 -27.49 3.78 2.09
C PRO A 162 -27.44 2.31 1.67
N SER A 163 -26.48 1.92 0.82
CA SER A 163 -26.29 0.53 0.42
C SER A 163 -24.83 0.26 0.03
N LEU A 164 -24.45 -1.02 -0.02
CA LEU A 164 -23.15 -1.47 -0.49
C LEU A 164 -22.89 -1.03 -1.93
N GLU A 165 -23.90 -1.13 -2.82
CA GLU A 165 -23.78 -0.72 -4.22
C GLU A 165 -23.46 0.76 -4.35
N ARG A 166 -24.04 1.61 -3.48
CA ARG A 166 -23.74 3.05 -3.47
C ARG A 166 -22.32 3.33 -2.98
N ALA A 167 -21.83 2.57 -1.99
CA ALA A 167 -20.45 2.65 -1.55
C ALA A 167 -19.46 2.21 -2.64
N VAL A 168 -19.78 1.14 -3.37
CA VAL A 168 -19.01 0.67 -4.53
C VAL A 168 -19.01 1.71 -5.64
N GLN A 169 -20.19 2.26 -6.00
CA GLN A 169 -20.31 3.26 -7.06
C GLN A 169 -19.49 4.52 -6.74
N ALA A 170 -19.48 4.96 -5.49
CA ALA A 170 -18.65 6.08 -5.06
C ALA A 170 -17.14 5.83 -5.25
N ARG A 171 -16.69 4.56 -5.25
CA ARG A 171 -15.29 4.22 -5.56
C ARG A 171 -15.06 4.12 -7.07
N VAL A 172 -16.05 3.70 -7.85
CA VAL A 172 -16.01 3.73 -9.32
C VAL A 172 -15.84 5.17 -9.80
N ASP A 173 -16.63 6.10 -9.25
CA ASP A 173 -16.64 7.53 -9.62
C ASP A 173 -15.60 8.38 -8.85
N GLY A 174 -14.69 7.72 -8.13
CA GLY A 174 -13.70 8.38 -7.28
C GLY A 174 -12.63 9.16 -8.05
N PHE A 175 -11.71 9.80 -7.32
CA PHE A 175 -10.62 10.62 -7.88
C PHE A 175 -9.76 9.87 -8.91
N ILE A 176 -9.53 8.58 -8.69
CA ILE A 176 -8.98 7.64 -9.68
C ILE A 176 -10.08 6.63 -9.95
N PRO A 177 -10.81 6.76 -11.08
CA PRO A 177 -11.93 5.88 -11.42
C PRO A 177 -11.49 4.43 -11.54
N LEU A 178 -12.36 3.52 -11.09
CA LEU A 178 -12.15 2.08 -11.20
C LEU A 178 -13.27 1.44 -12.02
N LYS A 179 -12.95 0.31 -12.65
CA LYS A 179 -14.00 -0.57 -13.17
C LYS A 179 -14.83 -1.15 -12.02
N LEU A 180 -16.12 -1.40 -12.28
CA LEU A 180 -17.06 -1.88 -11.26
C LEU A 180 -16.57 -3.14 -10.56
N GLU A 181 -16.00 -4.09 -11.32
CA GLU A 181 -15.50 -5.36 -10.76
C GLU A 181 -14.32 -5.13 -9.79
N ALA A 182 -13.45 -4.17 -10.09
CA ALA A 182 -12.33 -3.84 -9.22
C ALA A 182 -12.82 -3.14 -7.94
N ALA A 183 -13.74 -2.18 -8.07
CA ALA A 183 -14.35 -1.49 -6.94
C ALA A 183 -15.13 -2.45 -6.02
N SER A 184 -15.89 -3.41 -6.60
CA SER A 184 -16.61 -4.44 -5.84
C SER A 184 -15.67 -5.35 -5.06
N LEU A 185 -14.58 -5.79 -5.68
CA LEU A 185 -13.58 -6.64 -5.04
C LEU A 185 -12.89 -5.94 -3.85
N LEU A 186 -12.57 -4.66 -4.00
CA LEU A 186 -12.04 -3.86 -2.90
C LEU A 186 -13.07 -3.65 -1.78
N ALA A 187 -14.36 -3.50 -2.14
CA ALA A 187 -15.43 -3.28 -1.18
C ALA A 187 -15.66 -4.49 -0.26
N GLU A 188 -15.50 -5.72 -0.76
CA GLU A 188 -15.61 -6.95 0.04
C GLU A 188 -14.70 -6.94 1.29
N ARG A 189 -13.57 -6.25 1.21
CA ARG A 189 -12.59 -6.17 2.31
C ARG A 189 -12.57 -4.80 2.99
N GLY A 190 -12.95 -3.74 2.28
CA GLY A 190 -12.79 -2.36 2.72
C GLY A 190 -14.07 -1.69 3.19
N VAL A 191 -15.26 -2.22 2.89
CA VAL A 191 -16.54 -1.65 3.33
C VAL A 191 -17.02 -2.34 4.60
N ARG A 192 -17.55 -1.57 5.52
CA ARG A 192 -18.24 -2.03 6.73
C ARG A 192 -19.65 -1.48 6.77
N GLU A 193 -20.51 -2.20 7.47
CA GLU A 193 -21.87 -1.77 7.78
C GLU A 193 -21.96 -1.32 9.25
N GLN A 194 -22.69 -0.25 9.46
CA GLN A 194 -23.03 0.24 10.79
C GLN A 194 -24.45 0.81 10.75
N GLU A 195 -25.34 0.26 11.57
CA GLU A 195 -26.74 0.71 11.71
C GLU A 195 -27.47 0.85 10.37
N GLY A 196 -27.28 -0.12 9.48
CA GLY A 196 -27.92 -0.14 8.16
C GLY A 196 -27.30 0.79 7.13
N SER A 197 -26.19 1.45 7.46
CA SER A 197 -25.42 2.30 6.53
C SER A 197 -24.04 1.70 6.28
N PHE A 198 -23.52 1.92 5.08
CA PHE A 198 -22.23 1.38 4.63
C PHE A 198 -21.18 2.47 4.53
N PHE A 199 -19.92 2.14 4.84
CA PHE A 199 -18.82 3.10 4.72
C PHE A 199 -17.50 2.38 4.41
N TRP A 200 -16.59 3.09 3.72
CA TRP A 200 -15.21 2.64 3.56
C TRP A 200 -14.46 2.83 4.87
N ALA A 201 -13.96 1.71 5.41
CA ALA A 201 -13.37 1.64 6.76
C ALA A 201 -11.91 2.10 6.83
N ASN A 202 -11.43 2.84 5.83
CA ASN A 202 -10.09 3.43 5.87
C ASN A 202 -10.03 4.57 6.89
N ASP A 203 -8.92 4.66 7.64
CA ASP A 203 -8.70 5.78 8.54
C ASP A 203 -8.70 7.10 7.75
N GLN A 204 -9.50 8.08 8.19
CA GLN A 204 -9.62 9.35 7.49
C GLN A 204 -8.29 10.13 7.47
N ARG A 205 -7.40 9.92 8.44
CA ARG A 205 -6.07 10.53 8.52
C ARG A 205 -5.14 10.14 7.37
N LEU A 206 -5.42 9.04 6.66
CA LEU A 206 -4.72 8.68 5.43
C LEU A 206 -4.86 9.70 4.29
N LYS A 207 -5.84 10.60 4.39
CA LYS A 207 -6.08 11.68 3.43
C LYS A 207 -5.21 12.91 3.68
N ALA A 208 -4.54 12.97 4.84
CA ALA A 208 -3.62 14.05 5.14
C ALA A 208 -2.33 13.92 4.31
N ALA A 209 -1.76 15.04 3.95
CA ALA A 209 -0.44 15.08 3.32
C ALA A 209 0.63 14.48 4.24
N SER A 210 1.62 13.83 3.67
CA SER A 210 2.80 13.37 4.43
C SER A 210 3.53 14.56 5.03
N MET A 211 3.91 14.45 6.30
CA MET A 211 4.55 15.56 7.03
C MET A 211 5.93 15.88 6.46
N VAL A 212 6.67 14.85 6.07
CA VAL A 212 7.97 14.98 5.42
C VAL A 212 7.93 14.24 4.09
N LYS A 213 8.55 14.81 3.07
CA LYS A 213 8.81 14.18 1.78
C LYS A 213 10.30 14.19 1.48
N PHE A 214 10.75 13.24 0.69
CA PHE A 214 12.13 13.15 0.24
C PHE A 214 12.40 14.17 -0.87
N THR A 215 13.63 14.71 -0.90
CA THR A 215 14.15 15.42 -2.08
C THR A 215 14.56 14.42 -3.17
N ALA A 216 14.75 14.92 -4.40
CA ALA A 216 15.21 14.07 -5.51
C ALA A 216 16.56 13.38 -5.18
N ASP A 217 17.50 14.08 -4.57
CA ASP A 217 18.81 13.50 -4.21
C ASP A 217 18.70 12.42 -3.14
N GLN A 218 17.80 12.57 -2.16
CA GLN A 218 17.53 11.51 -1.20
C GLN A 218 16.94 10.27 -1.89
N LEU A 219 16.01 10.44 -2.84
CA LEU A 219 15.43 9.33 -3.60
C LEU A 219 16.48 8.63 -4.48
N LYS A 220 17.41 9.37 -5.11
CA LYS A 220 18.55 8.79 -5.82
C LYS A 220 19.39 7.89 -4.90
N GLY A 221 19.59 8.29 -3.63
CA GLY A 221 20.30 7.47 -2.65
C GLY A 221 19.63 6.10 -2.43
N PHE A 222 18.29 6.04 -2.36
CA PHE A 222 17.56 4.77 -2.30
C PHE A 222 17.73 3.96 -3.59
N CYS A 223 17.64 4.60 -4.76
CA CYS A 223 17.81 3.91 -6.04
C CYS A 223 19.19 3.24 -6.17
N TYR A 224 20.26 3.95 -5.81
CA TYR A 224 21.63 3.42 -5.85
C TYR A 224 21.85 2.26 -4.87
N ALA A 225 21.10 2.19 -3.80
CA ALA A 225 21.18 1.11 -2.83
C ALA A 225 20.40 -0.16 -3.27
N ILE A 226 19.49 -0.08 -4.24
CA ILE A 226 18.75 -1.24 -4.75
C ILE A 226 19.72 -2.15 -5.51
N ALA A 227 19.87 -3.41 -5.05
CA ALA A 227 20.82 -4.38 -5.58
C ALA A 227 20.15 -5.58 -6.28
N CYS A 228 18.84 -5.54 -6.52
CA CYS A 228 18.09 -6.63 -7.11
C CYS A 228 17.47 -6.25 -8.48
N PRO A 229 17.05 -7.23 -9.29
CA PRO A 229 16.30 -6.96 -10.51
C PRO A 229 15.00 -6.22 -10.24
N VAL A 230 14.70 -5.22 -11.09
CA VAL A 230 13.48 -4.40 -11.00
C VAL A 230 12.68 -4.53 -12.28
N LYS A 231 11.35 -4.73 -12.15
CA LYS A 231 10.42 -4.72 -13.26
C LYS A 231 9.31 -3.70 -12.99
N LEU A 232 9.05 -2.82 -13.96
CA LEU A 232 7.94 -1.88 -13.94
C LEU A 232 6.89 -2.31 -14.97
N ILE A 233 5.64 -2.39 -14.53
CA ILE A 233 4.46 -2.57 -15.37
C ILE A 233 3.69 -1.25 -15.36
N LYS A 234 3.51 -0.68 -16.53
CA LYS A 234 2.77 0.56 -16.78
C LYS A 234 1.62 0.27 -17.74
N ALA A 235 0.41 0.75 -17.43
CA ALA A 235 -0.72 0.67 -18.34
C ALA A 235 -0.58 1.69 -19.49
N GLU A 236 -1.29 1.48 -20.59
CA GLU A 236 -1.32 2.43 -21.70
C GLU A 236 -1.89 3.79 -21.28
N ASP A 237 -2.98 3.75 -20.50
CA ASP A 237 -3.66 4.95 -19.96
C ASP A 237 -3.14 5.34 -18.55
N SER A 238 -1.85 5.09 -18.27
CA SER A 238 -1.26 5.37 -16.98
C SER A 238 -1.21 6.86 -16.67
N VAL A 239 -1.42 7.19 -15.40
CA VAL A 239 -1.14 8.54 -14.86
C VAL A 239 0.35 8.82 -14.68
N LEU A 240 1.21 7.79 -14.81
CA LEU A 240 2.67 7.95 -14.81
C LEU A 240 3.11 8.50 -16.16
N SER A 241 3.54 9.76 -16.21
CA SER A 241 4.14 10.32 -17.41
C SER A 241 5.56 9.79 -17.64
N ALA A 242 6.05 9.88 -18.89
CA ALA A 242 7.43 9.55 -19.22
C ALA A 242 8.43 10.39 -18.41
N ASP A 243 8.10 11.65 -18.17
CA ASP A 243 8.94 12.60 -17.39
C ASP A 243 9.16 12.14 -15.92
N HIS A 244 8.26 11.31 -15.39
CA HIS A 244 8.46 10.70 -14.07
C HIS A 244 9.40 9.49 -14.07
N LEU A 245 9.83 9.01 -15.25
CA LEU A 245 10.67 7.82 -15.42
C LEU A 245 12.11 8.19 -15.80
N GLU A 246 12.39 9.45 -16.11
CA GLU A 246 13.76 9.92 -16.34
C GLU A 246 14.45 10.22 -15.00
N PRO A 247 15.72 9.79 -14.84
CA PRO A 247 16.47 9.89 -13.59
C PRO A 247 16.85 11.32 -13.20
#